data_cfcf1cb96a19975914bb9ac50dd79cbe
#
_entry.id   cfcf1cb96a19975914bb9ac50dd79cbe
#
_cell.length_a   1.000
_cell.length_b   1.000
_cell.length_c   1.000
_cell.angle_alpha   90.00
_cell.angle_beta   90.00
_cell.angle_gamma   90.00
#
_symmetry.space_group_name_H-M   'P 1'
#
loop_
_entity.id
_entity.type
_entity.pdbx_description
1 polymer ?
#
loop_
_entity_poly.entity_id
_entity_poly.type
_entity_poly.pdbx_seq_one_letter_code
_entity_poly.pdbx_strand_id
1 'polypeptide(L)'
;MPHGSYNGGVESALNLLLYPSDLASPGRLVKIARSLSPLFTRTRIVGIDHSPLPALEAVAPCVHLERIRGARVGAPLGGIRVVGVWGARVYRRFAHQDVAAVSAQNLFLLPLAHALSRRTGAILAYNAHELETETVGSTGLRRRIQRAIERRYIARADVVSVVNESIAQWYRDTYPGVEPIVVTNAPTGQPGVIDLRAQLGVPADALLFLHSGYLAPGRNISLILRAFEDAPGAHVVFVGTGALADQVRRSAASH
;
A
#
# COMPACT_ATOMS: atom_id res chain seq x y z
N MET A 1 18.49 22.22 -17.48
CA MET A 1 17.70 21.94 -16.28
C MET A 1 17.71 23.19 -15.42
N PRO A 2 16.63 23.96 -15.30
CA PRO A 2 16.59 25.04 -14.33
C PRO A 2 16.11 24.47 -12.99
N HIS A 3 16.98 24.48 -11.99
CA HIS A 3 16.62 24.35 -10.59
C HIS A 3 15.82 25.61 -10.21
N GLY A 4 14.50 25.53 -10.31
CA GLY A 4 13.62 26.50 -9.70
C GLY A 4 13.70 26.33 -8.18
N SER A 5 14.31 27.29 -7.50
CA SER A 5 14.27 27.43 -6.05
C SER A 5 12.80 27.62 -5.62
N TYR A 6 12.22 26.60 -5.02
CA TYR A 6 10.93 26.68 -4.33
C TYR A 6 11.14 27.46 -3.01
N ASN A 7 11.17 28.77 -3.10
CA ASN A 7 11.09 29.69 -1.96
C ASN A 7 9.69 30.31 -1.90
N GLY A 8 8.66 29.48 -1.76
CA GLY A 8 7.33 29.92 -1.38
C GLY A 8 7.08 29.53 0.08
N GLY A 9 6.82 30.51 0.93
CA GLY A 9 6.64 30.32 2.37
C GLY A 9 5.68 29.17 2.71
N VAL A 10 6.13 28.31 3.61
CA VAL A 10 5.47 27.06 4.07
C VAL A 10 4.34 27.42 5.05
N GLU A 11 3.36 28.27 4.65
CA GLU A 11 2.32 28.68 5.62
C GLU A 11 1.09 27.77 5.70
N SER A 12 0.88 26.77 4.84
CA SER A 12 -0.20 25.76 5.03
C SER A 12 -0.17 24.56 4.09
N ALA A 13 0.98 24.07 3.68
CA ALA A 13 1.09 22.99 2.71
C ALA A 13 0.50 21.67 3.22
N LEU A 14 -0.68 21.27 2.72
CA LEU A 14 -1.32 19.99 3.00
C LEU A 14 -0.84 18.92 2.03
N ASN A 15 -0.33 17.82 2.57
CA ASN A 15 -0.03 16.60 1.82
C ASN A 15 -1.14 15.58 2.01
N LEU A 16 -1.67 15.01 0.92
CA LEU A 16 -2.71 13.98 0.91
C LEU A 16 -2.17 12.65 0.41
N LEU A 17 -2.30 11.60 1.23
CA LEU A 17 -2.06 10.22 0.82
C LEU A 17 -3.41 9.51 0.72
N LEU A 18 -3.83 9.14 -0.49
CA LEU A 18 -5.11 8.49 -0.73
C LEU A 18 -4.95 6.97 -0.75
N TYR A 19 -5.67 6.26 0.12
CA TYR A 19 -5.64 4.81 0.18
C TYR A 19 -7.03 4.22 0.47
N PRO A 20 -7.56 3.28 -0.37
CA PRO A 20 -8.95 2.85 -0.30
C PRO A 20 -9.17 1.72 0.72
N SER A 21 -8.76 1.92 1.98
CA SER A 21 -8.97 0.99 3.10
C SER A 21 -9.43 1.74 4.35
N ASP A 22 -9.81 1.01 5.40
CA ASP A 22 -10.20 1.57 6.70
C ASP A 22 -9.02 2.09 7.53
N LEU A 23 -7.79 1.93 7.04
CA LEU A 23 -6.58 2.33 7.74
C LEU A 23 -6.44 1.69 9.15
N ALA A 24 -6.87 0.44 9.32
CA ALA A 24 -6.68 -0.30 10.57
C ALA A 24 -5.19 -0.64 10.83
N SER A 25 -4.41 -0.82 9.78
CA SER A 25 -2.98 -1.12 9.85
C SER A 25 -2.16 -0.34 8.81
N PRO A 26 -2.06 0.99 8.96
CA PRO A 26 -1.50 1.88 7.94
C PRO A 26 0.03 2.01 8.01
N GLY A 27 0.76 1.05 8.57
CA GLY A 27 2.18 1.16 8.93
C GLY A 27 3.09 1.72 7.83
N ARG A 28 2.90 1.27 6.56
CA ARG A 28 3.66 1.78 5.42
C ARG A 28 3.33 3.24 5.11
N LEU A 29 2.05 3.58 5.12
CA LEU A 29 1.59 4.95 4.83
C LEU A 29 2.07 5.93 5.89
N VAL A 30 2.06 5.52 7.16
CA VAL A 30 2.59 6.31 8.27
C VAL A 30 4.10 6.53 8.11
N LYS A 31 4.87 5.52 7.66
CA LYS A 31 6.31 5.69 7.36
C LYS A 31 6.51 6.73 6.25
N ILE A 32 5.80 6.60 5.13
CA ILE A 32 5.86 7.58 4.03
C ILE A 32 5.49 8.98 4.54
N ALA A 33 4.39 9.11 5.26
CA ALA A 33 3.94 10.39 5.80
C ALA A 33 4.96 11.04 6.75
N ARG A 34 5.57 10.24 7.63
CA ARG A 34 6.64 10.71 8.54
C ARG A 34 7.89 11.16 7.78
N SER A 35 8.30 10.42 6.74
CA SER A 35 9.47 10.79 5.93
C SER A 35 9.25 12.10 5.16
N LEU A 36 8.00 12.38 4.77
CA LEU A 36 7.63 13.61 4.06
C LEU A 36 7.25 14.76 4.99
N SER A 37 7.05 14.52 6.30
CA SER A 37 6.57 15.55 7.24
C SER A 37 7.45 16.81 7.32
N PRO A 38 8.79 16.78 7.10
CA PRO A 38 9.57 18.00 7.07
C PRO A 38 9.25 18.95 5.90
N LEU A 39 8.59 18.43 4.85
CA LEU A 39 8.24 19.19 3.65
C LEU A 39 6.83 19.82 3.71
N PHE A 40 6.01 19.43 4.69
CA PHE A 40 4.61 19.81 4.77
C PHE A 40 4.19 20.14 6.19
N THR A 41 3.36 21.16 6.35
CA THR A 41 2.84 21.54 7.68
C THR A 41 1.78 20.57 8.19
N ARG A 42 1.08 19.88 7.29
CA ARG A 42 0.04 18.91 7.60
C ARG A 42 0.05 17.77 6.61
N THR A 43 -0.12 16.55 7.09
CA THR A 43 -0.34 15.36 6.25
C THR A 43 -1.62 14.66 6.66
N ARG A 44 -2.46 14.31 5.68
CA ARG A 44 -3.64 13.48 5.85
C ARG A 44 -3.47 12.19 5.06
N ILE A 45 -3.57 11.07 5.75
CA ILE A 45 -3.73 9.76 5.14
C ILE A 45 -5.23 9.50 5.10
N VAL A 46 -5.80 9.51 3.89
CA VAL A 46 -7.26 9.50 3.69
C VAL A 46 -7.72 8.11 3.31
N GLY A 47 -8.54 7.52 4.16
CA GLY A 47 -9.10 6.18 4.01
C GLY A 47 -10.63 6.15 3.99
N ILE A 48 -11.17 4.93 3.94
CA ILE A 48 -12.62 4.69 3.92
C ILE A 48 -13.10 4.33 5.34
N ASP A 49 -14.16 4.98 5.79
CA ASP A 49 -14.85 4.67 7.04
C ASP A 49 -15.73 3.42 6.86
N HIS A 50 -15.21 2.26 7.31
CA HIS A 50 -15.90 0.95 7.26
C HIS A 50 -15.92 0.22 8.60
N SER A 51 -15.13 0.66 9.55
CA SER A 51 -14.91 0.00 10.84
C SER A 51 -15.24 0.95 11.98
N PRO A 52 -15.40 0.47 13.21
CA PRO A 52 -15.66 1.30 14.39
C PRO A 52 -14.43 2.10 14.85
N LEU A 53 -13.56 2.50 13.91
CA LEU A 53 -12.39 3.30 14.18
C LEU A 53 -12.71 4.80 14.15
N PRO A 54 -11.94 5.65 14.85
CA PRO A 54 -12.16 7.09 14.85
C PRO A 54 -12.09 7.68 13.42
N ALA A 55 -12.98 8.61 13.11
CA ALA A 55 -12.98 9.29 11.82
C ALA A 55 -11.71 10.12 11.59
N LEU A 56 -11.12 10.64 12.67
CA LEU A 56 -9.84 11.37 12.66
C LEU A 56 -8.97 10.86 13.80
N GLU A 57 -7.70 10.55 13.51
CA GLU A 57 -6.75 9.99 14.46
C GLU A 57 -5.34 10.55 14.22
N ALA A 58 -4.71 11.10 15.24
CA ALA A 58 -3.31 11.55 15.17
C ALA A 58 -2.36 10.36 15.34
N VAL A 59 -1.42 10.17 14.41
CA VAL A 59 -0.46 9.03 14.43
C VAL A 59 1.00 9.49 14.50
N ALA A 60 1.25 10.77 14.26
CA ALA A 60 2.53 11.43 14.46
C ALA A 60 2.31 12.94 14.48
N PRO A 61 3.30 13.76 14.88
CA PRO A 61 3.24 15.20 14.72
C PRO A 61 2.87 15.56 13.28
N CYS A 62 1.86 16.41 13.10
CA CYS A 62 1.35 16.86 11.80
C CYS A 62 0.78 15.77 10.88
N VAL A 63 0.72 14.48 11.31
CA VAL A 63 0.21 13.36 10.52
C VAL A 63 -1.05 12.78 11.15
N HIS A 64 -2.14 12.77 10.39
CA HIS A 64 -3.42 12.22 10.83
C HIS A 64 -3.98 11.23 9.82
N LEU A 65 -4.65 10.19 10.30
CA LEU A 65 -5.57 9.35 9.54
C LEU A 65 -6.93 10.05 9.49
N GLU A 66 -7.50 10.21 8.31
CA GLU A 66 -8.85 10.73 8.13
C GLU A 66 -9.69 9.70 7.37
N ARG A 67 -10.72 9.16 8.03
CA ARG A 67 -11.62 8.16 7.46
C ARG A 67 -12.91 8.84 6.99
N ILE A 68 -13.16 8.74 5.69
CA ILE A 68 -14.33 9.37 5.04
C ILE A 68 -15.31 8.27 4.65
N ARG A 69 -16.59 8.44 4.97
CA ARG A 69 -17.62 7.47 4.64
C ARG A 69 -17.68 7.15 3.15
N GLY A 70 -17.66 5.85 2.82
CA GLY A 70 -18.00 5.31 1.51
C GLY A 70 -19.51 5.06 1.35
N ALA A 71 -19.92 4.36 0.28
CA ALA A 71 -21.26 3.78 0.19
C ALA A 71 -21.37 2.58 1.14
N ARG A 72 -22.59 2.22 1.57
CA ARG A 72 -22.81 1.01 2.37
C ARG A 72 -22.38 -0.23 1.59
N VAL A 73 -21.62 -1.11 2.25
CA VAL A 73 -21.22 -2.41 1.72
C VAL A 73 -22.46 -3.31 1.71
N GLY A 74 -22.78 -3.96 0.61
CA GLY A 74 -23.91 -4.92 0.54
C GLY A 74 -24.68 -4.97 -0.77
N ALA A 75 -24.33 -4.16 -1.78
CA ALA A 75 -24.99 -4.21 -3.09
C ALA A 75 -24.11 -4.89 -4.15
N PRO A 76 -24.69 -5.54 -5.18
CA PRO A 76 -23.96 -5.95 -6.37
C PRO A 76 -23.20 -4.73 -6.94
N LEU A 77 -21.93 -4.86 -7.32
CA LEU A 77 -21.00 -3.78 -7.65
C LEU A 77 -20.49 -2.95 -6.44
N GLY A 78 -20.62 -3.47 -5.21
CA GLY A 78 -20.32 -2.76 -3.96
C GLY A 78 -18.97 -2.05 -3.94
N GLY A 79 -17.90 -2.69 -4.43
CA GLY A 79 -16.55 -2.10 -4.40
C GLY A 79 -16.42 -0.84 -5.27
N ILE A 80 -16.95 -0.83 -6.50
CA ILE A 80 -16.85 0.33 -7.41
C ILE A 80 -17.71 1.49 -6.88
N ARG A 81 -18.92 1.19 -6.37
CA ARG A 81 -19.79 2.22 -5.78
C ARG A 81 -19.21 2.79 -4.49
N VAL A 82 -18.62 1.94 -3.65
CA VAL A 82 -17.96 2.37 -2.41
C VAL A 82 -16.84 3.35 -2.72
N VAL A 83 -15.94 2.99 -3.63
CA VAL A 83 -14.81 3.84 -4.03
C VAL A 83 -15.30 5.09 -4.77
N GLY A 84 -16.32 5.00 -5.61
CA GLY A 84 -16.89 6.14 -6.34
C GLY A 84 -17.54 7.18 -5.42
N VAL A 85 -18.38 6.75 -4.47
CA VAL A 85 -19.02 7.65 -3.49
C VAL A 85 -17.98 8.24 -2.53
N TRP A 86 -17.05 7.42 -2.06
CA TRP A 86 -15.93 7.87 -1.24
C TRP A 86 -15.10 8.91 -1.99
N GLY A 87 -14.71 8.62 -3.24
CA GLY A 87 -13.92 9.52 -4.06
C GLY A 87 -14.59 10.88 -4.30
N ALA A 88 -15.90 10.89 -4.54
CA ALA A 88 -16.67 12.13 -4.67
C ALA A 88 -16.68 12.95 -3.36
N ARG A 89 -16.72 12.29 -2.20
CA ARG A 89 -16.64 12.95 -0.89
C ARG A 89 -15.25 13.48 -0.61
N VAL A 90 -14.20 12.69 -0.91
CA VAL A 90 -12.80 13.10 -0.82
C VAL A 90 -12.57 14.32 -1.70
N TYR A 91 -13.00 14.29 -2.96
CA TYR A 91 -12.88 15.43 -3.86
C TYR A 91 -13.54 16.69 -3.28
N ARG A 92 -14.81 16.62 -2.87
CA ARG A 92 -15.52 17.76 -2.26
C ARG A 92 -14.85 18.28 -1.00
N ARG A 93 -14.29 17.38 -0.21
CA ARG A 93 -13.61 17.71 1.06
C ARG A 93 -12.32 18.50 0.86
N PHE A 94 -11.55 18.19 -0.20
CA PHE A 94 -10.21 18.73 -0.41
C PHE A 94 -10.05 19.65 -1.61
N ALA A 95 -10.99 19.70 -2.56
CA ALA A 95 -10.88 20.48 -3.79
C ALA A 95 -10.78 22.00 -3.60
N HIS A 96 -11.07 22.50 -2.41
CA HIS A 96 -11.00 23.92 -2.06
C HIS A 96 -10.03 24.21 -0.92
N GLN A 97 -9.18 23.23 -0.58
CA GLN A 97 -8.12 23.41 0.41
C GLN A 97 -6.79 23.71 -0.31
N ASP A 98 -5.86 24.30 0.42
CA ASP A 98 -4.49 24.50 -0.04
C ASP A 98 -3.73 23.16 0.05
N VAL A 99 -3.82 22.37 -1.02
CA VAL A 99 -3.17 21.07 -1.15
C VAL A 99 -1.91 21.25 -1.97
N ALA A 100 -0.76 20.98 -1.37
CA ALA A 100 0.53 21.08 -2.03
C ALA A 100 0.93 19.78 -2.75
N ALA A 101 0.52 18.63 -2.22
CA ALA A 101 0.76 17.33 -2.85
C ALA A 101 -0.39 16.36 -2.63
N VAL A 102 -0.69 15.55 -3.62
CA VAL A 102 -1.65 14.44 -3.54
C VAL A 102 -1.04 13.18 -4.13
N SER A 103 -1.01 12.10 -3.35
CA SER A 103 -0.48 10.83 -3.81
C SER A 103 -1.55 9.73 -3.85
N ALA A 104 -1.63 9.04 -4.99
CA ALA A 104 -2.38 7.82 -5.16
C ALA A 104 -1.52 6.63 -4.68
N GLN A 105 -2.03 5.86 -3.72
CA GLN A 105 -1.36 4.67 -3.18
C GLN A 105 -1.91 3.38 -3.81
N ASN A 106 -2.71 3.52 -4.86
CA ASN A 106 -3.31 2.44 -5.62
C ASN A 106 -3.71 3.00 -6.99
N LEU A 107 -3.61 2.16 -8.02
CA LEU A 107 -3.85 2.55 -9.42
C LEU A 107 -5.25 3.13 -9.65
N PHE A 108 -6.29 2.55 -9.01
CA PHE A 108 -7.67 3.04 -9.15
C PHE A 108 -7.90 4.43 -8.57
N LEU A 109 -6.98 4.95 -7.78
CA LEU A 109 -7.05 6.31 -7.20
C LEU A 109 -6.38 7.38 -8.07
N LEU A 110 -5.63 6.99 -9.10
CA LEU A 110 -4.99 7.95 -10.01
C LEU A 110 -5.98 8.94 -10.63
N PRO A 111 -7.18 8.54 -11.10
CA PRO A 111 -8.15 9.51 -11.62
C PRO A 111 -8.58 10.56 -10.58
N LEU A 112 -8.81 10.15 -9.34
CA LEU A 112 -9.20 11.04 -8.24
C LEU A 112 -8.05 11.97 -7.86
N ALA A 113 -6.84 11.42 -7.68
CA ALA A 113 -5.65 12.18 -7.33
C ALA A 113 -5.33 13.21 -8.42
N HIS A 114 -5.43 12.82 -9.69
CA HIS A 114 -5.27 13.74 -10.82
C HIS A 114 -6.33 14.86 -10.83
N ALA A 115 -7.60 14.53 -10.57
CA ALA A 115 -8.65 15.54 -10.50
C ALA A 115 -8.40 16.56 -9.37
N LEU A 116 -7.95 16.10 -8.20
CA LEU A 116 -7.54 16.96 -7.08
C LEU A 116 -6.34 17.83 -7.46
N SER A 117 -5.26 17.21 -7.99
CA SER A 117 -4.08 17.93 -8.46
C SER A 117 -4.43 19.05 -9.45
N ARG A 118 -5.25 18.73 -10.45
CA ARG A 118 -5.72 19.72 -11.45
C ARG A 118 -6.54 20.86 -10.83
N ARG A 119 -7.29 20.57 -9.77
CA ARG A 119 -8.17 21.56 -9.11
C ARG A 119 -7.40 22.46 -8.15
N THR A 120 -6.40 21.94 -7.47
CA THR A 120 -5.65 22.64 -6.41
C THR A 120 -4.28 23.14 -6.84
N GLY A 121 -3.75 22.68 -7.99
CA GLY A 121 -2.37 22.92 -8.40
C GLY A 121 -1.35 22.03 -7.69
N ALA A 122 -1.81 21.02 -6.92
CA ALA A 122 -0.96 20.13 -6.15
C ALA A 122 -0.06 19.25 -7.04
N ILE A 123 1.14 18.91 -6.55
CA ILE A 123 2.00 17.87 -7.12
C ILE A 123 1.24 16.53 -7.09
N LEU A 124 1.17 15.85 -8.23
CA LEU A 124 0.59 14.51 -8.35
C LEU A 124 1.66 13.45 -8.20
N ALA A 125 1.57 12.63 -7.15
CA ALA A 125 2.42 11.47 -6.95
C ALA A 125 1.65 10.15 -7.13
N TYR A 126 2.28 9.15 -7.74
CA TYR A 126 1.79 7.78 -7.80
C TYR A 126 2.79 6.84 -7.13
N ASN A 127 2.36 6.13 -6.10
CA ASN A 127 3.19 5.14 -5.41
C ASN A 127 2.77 3.73 -5.83
N ALA A 128 3.48 3.17 -6.80
CA ALA A 128 3.25 1.82 -7.31
C ALA A 128 3.98 0.80 -6.43
N HIS A 129 3.26 0.16 -5.53
CA HIS A 129 3.81 -0.82 -4.62
C HIS A 129 4.03 -2.20 -5.23
N GLU A 130 3.37 -2.44 -6.36
CA GLU A 130 3.43 -3.65 -7.17
C GLU A 130 2.97 -3.30 -8.59
N LEU A 131 3.19 -4.19 -9.54
CA LEU A 131 2.60 -4.07 -10.88
C LEU A 131 1.12 -4.47 -10.81
N GLU A 132 0.24 -3.53 -10.43
CA GLU A 132 -1.18 -3.82 -10.20
C GLU A 132 -1.89 -4.40 -11.42
N THR A 133 -1.42 -4.10 -12.63
CA THR A 133 -1.95 -4.65 -13.89
C THR A 133 -1.49 -6.08 -14.16
N GLU A 134 -0.43 -6.55 -13.48
CA GLU A 134 0.20 -7.85 -13.68
C GLU A 134 0.00 -8.81 -12.48
N THR A 135 -0.74 -8.41 -11.46
CA THR A 135 -1.06 -9.26 -10.31
C THR A 135 -2.00 -10.41 -10.69
N VAL A 136 -1.94 -11.52 -9.95
CA VAL A 136 -2.79 -12.72 -10.14
C VAL A 136 -4.29 -12.38 -10.16
N GLY A 137 -4.72 -11.38 -9.36
CA GLY A 137 -6.11 -10.90 -9.32
C GLY A 137 -6.51 -9.95 -10.46
N SER A 138 -5.55 -9.56 -11.30
CA SER A 138 -5.76 -8.63 -12.42
C SER A 138 -6.06 -9.42 -13.70
N THR A 139 -7.32 -9.81 -13.91
CA THR A 139 -7.73 -10.61 -15.07
C THR A 139 -8.89 -9.95 -15.83
N GLY A 140 -9.09 -10.35 -17.08
CA GLY A 140 -10.25 -10.00 -17.90
C GLY A 140 -10.53 -8.50 -17.99
N LEU A 141 -11.78 -8.09 -17.76
CA LEU A 141 -12.21 -6.69 -17.83
C LEU A 141 -11.50 -5.80 -16.80
N ARG A 142 -11.23 -6.32 -15.60
CA ARG A 142 -10.51 -5.57 -14.55
C ARG A 142 -9.13 -5.14 -15.04
N ARG A 143 -8.35 -6.04 -15.63
CA ARG A 143 -7.03 -5.75 -16.19
C ARG A 143 -7.09 -4.71 -17.31
N ARG A 144 -8.12 -4.80 -18.19
CA ARG A 144 -8.33 -3.81 -19.25
C ARG A 144 -8.56 -2.41 -18.67
N ILE A 145 -9.42 -2.30 -17.65
CA ILE A 145 -9.69 -1.02 -16.96
C ILE A 145 -8.42 -0.50 -16.28
N GLN A 146 -7.70 -1.34 -15.55
CA GLN A 146 -6.46 -0.97 -14.89
C GLN A 146 -5.43 -0.43 -15.90
N ARG A 147 -5.18 -1.14 -17.00
CA ARG A 147 -4.28 -0.69 -18.06
C ARG A 147 -4.74 0.60 -18.75
N ALA A 148 -6.05 0.80 -18.91
CA ALA A 148 -6.59 2.04 -19.46
C ALA A 148 -6.36 3.23 -18.51
N ILE A 149 -6.59 3.04 -17.21
CA ILE A 149 -6.31 4.05 -16.18
C ILE A 149 -4.82 4.36 -16.16
N GLU A 150 -3.96 3.34 -16.06
CA GLU A 150 -2.51 3.50 -15.98
C GLU A 150 -2.00 4.29 -17.21
N ARG A 151 -2.33 3.84 -18.41
CA ARG A 151 -1.95 4.50 -19.68
C ARG A 151 -2.42 5.96 -19.75
N ARG A 152 -3.62 6.24 -19.21
CA ARG A 152 -4.23 7.58 -19.28
C ARG A 152 -3.62 8.56 -18.29
N TYR A 153 -3.12 8.07 -17.13
CA TYR A 153 -2.76 8.93 -16.01
C TYR A 153 -1.28 8.87 -15.61
N ILE A 154 -0.54 7.79 -15.92
CA ILE A 154 0.83 7.61 -15.47
C ILE A 154 1.75 8.75 -15.93
N ALA A 155 1.67 9.15 -17.20
CA ALA A 155 2.46 10.26 -17.75
C ALA A 155 2.00 11.66 -17.27
N ARG A 156 0.98 11.73 -16.43
CA ARG A 156 0.50 12.96 -15.78
C ARG A 156 0.94 13.09 -14.34
N ALA A 157 1.51 12.02 -13.78
CA ALA A 157 2.09 12.07 -12.46
C ALA A 157 3.43 12.82 -12.53
N ASP A 158 3.60 13.80 -11.65
CA ASP A 158 4.86 14.54 -11.50
C ASP A 158 5.93 13.65 -10.87
N VAL A 159 5.50 12.68 -10.04
CA VAL A 159 6.36 11.72 -9.36
C VAL A 159 5.73 10.33 -9.44
N VAL A 160 6.48 9.35 -9.93
CA VAL A 160 6.15 7.92 -9.84
C VAL A 160 7.18 7.26 -8.94
N SER A 161 6.76 6.61 -7.88
CA SER A 161 7.65 5.82 -7.02
C SER A 161 7.30 4.35 -7.06
N VAL A 162 8.33 3.51 -7.02
CA VAL A 162 8.23 2.05 -7.05
C VAL A 162 9.10 1.43 -5.95
N VAL A 163 8.90 0.15 -5.64
CA VAL A 163 9.56 -0.48 -4.49
C VAL A 163 10.87 -1.19 -4.82
N ASN A 164 11.19 -1.40 -6.10
CA ASN A 164 12.45 -2.00 -6.56
C ASN A 164 12.76 -1.65 -8.01
N GLU A 165 14.00 -1.93 -8.43
CA GLU A 165 14.50 -1.60 -9.76
C GLU A 165 13.82 -2.40 -10.87
N SER A 166 13.44 -3.65 -10.64
CA SER A 166 12.76 -4.46 -11.67
C SER A 166 11.41 -3.85 -12.06
N ILE A 167 10.67 -3.30 -11.08
CA ILE A 167 9.42 -2.57 -11.33
C ILE A 167 9.72 -1.24 -12.03
N ALA A 168 10.77 -0.52 -11.62
CA ALA A 168 11.17 0.72 -12.29
C ALA A 168 11.49 0.48 -13.77
N GLN A 169 12.25 -0.56 -14.06
CA GLN A 169 12.59 -0.92 -15.43
C GLN A 169 11.36 -1.26 -16.26
N TRP A 170 10.41 -2.04 -15.68
CA TRP A 170 9.16 -2.36 -16.36
C TRP A 170 8.36 -1.10 -16.73
N TYR A 171 8.30 -0.08 -15.83
CA TYR A 171 7.63 1.20 -16.12
C TYR A 171 8.32 1.98 -17.22
N ARG A 172 9.66 2.06 -17.23
CA ARG A 172 10.44 2.71 -18.31
C ARG A 172 10.18 2.05 -19.67
N ASP A 173 10.18 0.71 -19.70
CA ASP A 173 9.95 -0.06 -20.93
C ASP A 173 8.51 0.05 -21.44
N THR A 174 7.55 0.15 -20.52
CA THR A 174 6.12 0.16 -20.87
C THR A 174 5.60 1.56 -21.19
N TYR A 175 6.13 2.59 -20.51
CA TYR A 175 5.66 3.99 -20.61
C TYR A 175 6.84 4.94 -20.89
N PRO A 176 7.20 5.15 -22.17
CA PRO A 176 8.30 6.06 -22.53
C PRO A 176 8.11 7.46 -21.92
N GLY A 177 9.18 7.98 -21.30
CA GLY A 177 9.17 9.27 -20.61
C GLY A 177 8.72 9.25 -19.15
N VAL A 178 8.35 8.08 -18.61
CA VAL A 178 8.14 7.89 -17.18
C VAL A 178 9.44 7.42 -16.53
N GLU A 179 9.95 8.21 -15.59
CA GLU A 179 11.19 7.92 -14.85
C GLU A 179 10.85 7.66 -13.37
N PRO A 180 10.59 6.39 -12.98
CA PRO A 180 10.25 6.07 -11.60
C PRO A 180 11.43 6.22 -10.67
N ILE A 181 11.18 6.70 -9.45
CA ILE A 181 12.15 6.65 -8.35
C ILE A 181 11.94 5.38 -7.52
N VAL A 182 13.04 4.71 -7.15
CA VAL A 182 12.98 3.51 -6.31
C VAL A 182 12.99 3.92 -4.85
N VAL A 183 11.90 3.58 -4.14
CA VAL A 183 11.76 3.79 -2.69
C VAL A 183 11.45 2.45 -2.04
N THR A 184 12.48 1.78 -1.53
CA THR A 184 12.35 0.45 -0.94
C THR A 184 11.55 0.51 0.37
N ASN A 185 10.59 -0.41 0.52
CA ASN A 185 9.82 -0.52 1.76
C ASN A 185 10.61 -1.33 2.80
N ALA A 186 11.51 -0.67 3.51
CA ALA A 186 12.29 -1.25 4.59
C ALA A 186 11.66 -0.97 5.97
N PRO A 187 11.78 -1.89 6.95
CA PRO A 187 11.40 -1.59 8.33
C PRO A 187 12.33 -0.53 8.92
N THR A 188 11.76 0.33 9.76
CA THR A 188 12.52 1.29 10.58
C THR A 188 12.64 0.71 11.99
N GLY A 189 13.83 0.61 12.53
CA GLY A 189 14.09 0.13 13.88
C GLY A 189 15.30 -0.79 13.96
N GLN A 190 15.81 -0.99 15.16
CA GLN A 190 16.83 -2.01 15.43
C GLN A 190 16.15 -3.38 15.41
N PRO A 191 16.64 -4.34 14.63
CA PRO A 191 16.12 -5.69 14.67
C PRO A 191 16.37 -6.28 16.07
N GLY A 192 15.32 -6.65 16.77
CA GLY A 192 15.45 -7.54 17.93
C GLY A 192 15.92 -8.90 17.43
N VAL A 193 16.91 -9.47 18.08
CA VAL A 193 17.32 -10.85 17.82
C VAL A 193 16.40 -11.78 18.62
N ILE A 194 15.59 -12.57 17.91
CA ILE A 194 14.78 -13.63 18.51
C ILE A 194 15.41 -14.96 18.10
N ASP A 195 15.82 -15.74 19.07
CA ASP A 195 16.25 -17.12 18.82
C ASP A 195 15.01 -18.02 18.71
N LEU A 196 14.50 -18.18 17.48
CA LEU A 196 13.36 -19.04 17.22
C LEU A 196 13.65 -20.52 17.49
N ARG A 197 14.89 -20.97 17.35
CA ARG A 197 15.27 -22.37 17.63
C ARG A 197 15.10 -22.66 19.12
N ALA A 198 15.69 -21.83 19.97
CA ALA A 198 15.56 -21.98 21.40
C ALA A 198 14.09 -21.87 21.87
N GLN A 199 13.31 -20.94 21.32
CA GLN A 199 11.91 -20.78 21.70
C GLN A 199 11.03 -21.97 21.30
N LEU A 200 11.33 -22.64 20.20
CA LEU A 200 10.51 -23.72 19.65
C LEU A 200 11.10 -25.10 19.91
N GLY A 201 12.24 -25.21 20.60
CA GLY A 201 12.91 -26.48 20.87
C GLY A 201 13.47 -27.19 19.63
N VAL A 202 13.77 -26.42 18.56
CA VAL A 202 14.30 -26.99 17.32
C VAL A 202 15.80 -27.30 17.49
N PRO A 203 16.28 -28.56 17.22
CA PRO A 203 17.68 -28.91 17.32
C PRO A 203 18.61 -27.99 16.53
N ALA A 204 19.82 -27.75 17.03
CA ALA A 204 20.78 -26.84 16.43
C ALA A 204 21.21 -27.24 15.00
N ASP A 205 21.25 -28.53 14.75
CA ASP A 205 21.64 -29.17 13.48
C ASP A 205 20.48 -29.36 12.50
N ALA A 206 19.22 -29.22 12.96
CA ALA A 206 18.04 -29.31 12.08
C ALA A 206 17.93 -28.10 11.14
N LEU A 207 17.39 -28.30 9.94
CA LEU A 207 17.08 -27.22 9.05
C LEU A 207 15.82 -26.49 9.54
N LEU A 208 15.90 -25.16 9.69
CA LEU A 208 14.78 -24.33 10.10
C LEU A 208 14.47 -23.30 9.02
N PHE A 209 13.26 -23.36 8.47
CA PHE A 209 12.73 -22.42 7.48
C PHE A 209 11.69 -21.51 8.12
N LEU A 210 11.69 -20.24 7.72
CA LEU A 210 10.72 -19.24 8.17
C LEU A 210 9.86 -18.77 7.00
N HIS A 211 8.54 -18.98 7.08
CA HIS A 211 7.57 -18.29 6.24
C HIS A 211 6.97 -17.12 7.03
N SER A 212 7.29 -15.89 6.62
CA SER A 212 6.71 -14.68 7.23
C SER A 212 5.81 -13.97 6.22
N GLY A 213 4.53 -13.79 6.57
CA GLY A 213 3.60 -13.08 5.70
C GLY A 213 2.15 -13.52 5.82
N TYR A 214 1.30 -13.02 4.91
CA TYR A 214 -0.12 -13.29 4.89
C TYR A 214 -0.41 -14.72 4.40
N LEU A 215 -1.09 -15.51 5.21
CA LEU A 215 -1.42 -16.92 4.94
C LEU A 215 -2.68 -17.01 4.07
N ALA A 216 -2.53 -16.86 2.76
CA ALA A 216 -3.64 -16.77 1.82
C ALA A 216 -3.46 -17.67 0.58
N PRO A 217 -4.54 -18.01 -0.14
CA PRO A 217 -4.47 -18.61 -1.45
C PRO A 217 -3.52 -17.85 -2.38
N GLY A 218 -2.75 -18.56 -3.21
CA GLY A 218 -1.71 -17.97 -4.07
C GLY A 218 -0.34 -17.79 -3.41
N ARG A 219 -0.20 -18.05 -2.10
CA ARG A 219 1.08 -18.04 -1.37
C ARG A 219 1.72 -19.42 -1.22
N ASN A 220 1.18 -20.43 -1.91
CA ASN A 220 1.65 -21.82 -1.91
C ASN A 220 1.74 -22.50 -0.52
N ILE A 221 0.93 -22.04 0.46
CA ILE A 221 0.96 -22.55 1.84
C ILE A 221 0.77 -24.07 1.87
N SER A 222 -0.23 -24.60 1.16
CA SER A 222 -0.49 -26.04 1.11
C SER A 222 0.65 -26.83 0.45
N LEU A 223 1.40 -26.23 -0.48
CA LEU A 223 2.57 -26.86 -1.09
C LEU A 223 3.72 -26.92 -0.09
N ILE A 224 3.96 -25.82 0.65
CA ILE A 224 4.97 -25.77 1.70
C ILE A 224 4.66 -26.83 2.76
N LEU A 225 3.43 -26.91 3.28
CA LEU A 225 3.04 -27.91 4.28
C LEU A 225 3.37 -29.33 3.80
N ARG A 226 2.92 -29.71 2.61
CA ARG A 226 3.23 -31.05 2.04
C ARG A 226 4.73 -31.31 1.89
N ALA A 227 5.49 -30.32 1.45
CA ALA A 227 6.94 -30.48 1.28
C ALA A 227 7.67 -30.79 2.60
N PHE A 228 7.13 -30.30 3.73
CA PHE A 228 7.71 -30.55 5.04
C PHE A 228 7.18 -31.85 5.71
N GLU A 229 6.01 -32.36 5.30
CA GLU A 229 5.53 -33.68 5.70
C GLU A 229 6.52 -34.80 5.27
N ASP A 230 7.16 -34.64 4.10
CA ASP A 230 8.10 -35.59 3.51
C ASP A 230 9.57 -35.25 3.77
N ALA A 231 9.88 -34.30 4.67
CA ALA A 231 11.25 -33.81 4.93
C ALA A 231 11.68 -34.02 6.40
N PRO A 232 12.00 -35.25 6.81
CA PRO A 232 12.46 -35.52 8.18
C PRO A 232 13.72 -34.70 8.52
N GLY A 233 13.74 -34.08 9.70
CA GLY A 233 14.85 -33.23 10.16
C GLY A 233 14.81 -31.79 9.62
N ALA A 234 13.77 -31.40 8.88
CA ALA A 234 13.51 -30.03 8.52
C ALA A 234 12.24 -29.50 9.20
N HIS A 235 12.30 -28.27 9.67
CA HIS A 235 11.20 -27.59 10.35
C HIS A 235 10.79 -26.34 9.58
N VAL A 236 9.49 -26.04 9.56
CA VAL A 236 8.98 -24.76 9.03
C VAL A 236 8.17 -24.03 10.08
N VAL A 237 8.48 -22.74 10.26
CA VAL A 237 7.74 -21.83 11.14
C VAL A 237 6.95 -20.86 10.29
N PHE A 238 5.66 -20.75 10.58
CA PHE A 238 4.78 -19.77 9.93
C PHE A 238 4.49 -18.61 10.89
N VAL A 239 4.88 -17.41 10.48
CA VAL A 239 4.57 -16.16 11.18
C VAL A 239 3.66 -15.32 10.32
N GLY A 240 2.40 -15.17 10.71
CA GLY A 240 1.42 -14.42 9.95
C GLY A 240 -0.03 -14.72 10.30
N THR A 241 -0.92 -14.05 9.60
CA THR A 241 -2.38 -14.22 9.69
C THR A 241 -2.98 -14.46 8.31
N GLY A 242 -4.21 -14.93 8.22
CA GLY A 242 -4.90 -15.06 6.94
C GLY A 242 -5.87 -16.23 6.89
N ALA A 243 -6.56 -16.37 5.76
CA ALA A 243 -7.61 -17.37 5.57
C ALA A 243 -7.11 -18.82 5.70
N LEU A 244 -5.81 -19.08 5.52
CA LEU A 244 -5.21 -20.41 5.64
C LEU A 244 -4.52 -20.65 7.00
N ALA A 245 -4.64 -19.73 7.97
CA ALA A 245 -4.02 -19.88 9.28
C ALA A 245 -4.50 -21.14 10.03
N ASP A 246 -5.78 -21.50 9.95
CA ASP A 246 -6.32 -22.69 10.58
C ASP A 246 -5.86 -23.98 9.89
N GLN A 247 -5.58 -23.95 8.60
CA GLN A 247 -4.96 -25.09 7.90
C GLN A 247 -3.55 -25.33 8.45
N VAL A 248 -2.76 -24.28 8.61
CA VAL A 248 -1.40 -24.36 9.19
C VAL A 248 -1.45 -24.92 10.60
N ARG A 249 -2.36 -24.42 11.46
CA ARG A 249 -2.50 -24.91 12.84
C ARG A 249 -2.87 -26.41 12.90
N ARG A 250 -3.79 -26.86 12.03
CA ARG A 250 -4.16 -28.28 11.97
C ARG A 250 -2.99 -29.15 11.53
N SER A 251 -2.24 -28.75 10.52
CA SER A 251 -1.05 -29.49 10.06
C SER A 251 0.01 -29.53 11.17
N ALA A 252 0.28 -28.45 11.86
CA ALA A 252 1.23 -28.41 12.98
C ALA A 252 0.82 -29.28 14.18
N ALA A 253 -0.47 -29.53 14.38
CA ALA A 253 -0.96 -30.38 15.47
C ALA A 253 -0.90 -31.89 15.14
N SER A 254 -0.66 -32.27 13.87
CA SER A 254 -0.58 -33.64 13.39
C SER A 254 0.88 -34.13 13.21
N HIS A 255 1.83 -33.27 13.40
CA HIS A 255 3.28 -33.51 13.26
C HIS A 255 4.05 -33.03 14.48
#